data_d6a255cecdefae76aaca4812a8e25da3
#
_entry.id   d6a255cecdefae76aaca4812a8e25da3
#
_cell.length_a   1.000
_cell.length_b   1.000
_cell.length_c   1.000
_cell.angle_alpha   90.00
_cell.angle_beta   90.00
_cell.angle_gamma   90.00
#
_symmetry.space_group_name_H-M   'P 1'
#
loop_
_entity.id
_entity.type
_entity.pdbx_description
1 polymer ?
#
loop_
_entity_poly.entity_id
_entity_poly.type
_entity_poly.pdbx_seq_one_letter_code
_entity_poly.pdbx_strand_id
1 'polypeptide(L)'
;MQRLVIVTPALASANNGNWQTARRWASMLRADYRVRLTNAWKGGDEALMIALHARRSADAVAAWRAAHPQRPLVVVLTGTDLYRDIAV
;
A
#
# COMPACT_ATOMS: atom_id res chain seq x y z
N MET A 1 -8.77 0.72 18.09
CA MET A 1 -7.61 0.75 17.22
C MET A 1 -8.02 1.22 15.84
N GLN A 2 -7.27 2.14 15.28
CA GLN A 2 -7.53 2.61 13.93
C GLN A 2 -7.16 1.54 12.93
N ARG A 3 -7.86 1.54 11.79
CA ARG A 3 -7.60 0.60 10.71
C ARG A 3 -6.66 1.22 9.69
N LEU A 4 -5.76 0.38 9.17
CA LEU A 4 -4.78 0.77 8.17
C LEU A 4 -4.80 -0.27 7.06
N VAL A 5 -4.75 0.17 5.80
CA VAL A 5 -4.64 -0.75 4.67
C VAL A 5 -3.29 -0.57 4.00
N ILE A 6 -2.61 -1.68 3.71
CA ILE A 6 -1.41 -1.69 2.90
C ILE A 6 -1.77 -2.31 1.55
N VAL A 7 -1.59 -1.55 0.49
CA VAL A 7 -1.83 -2.02 -0.86
C VAL A 7 -0.50 -2.45 -1.46
N THR A 8 -0.44 -3.70 -1.90
CA THR A 8 0.74 -4.25 -2.54
C THR A 8 0.32 -4.90 -3.86
N PRO A 9 1.10 -4.74 -4.94
CA PRO A 9 0.71 -5.27 -6.25
C PRO A 9 0.65 -6.79 -6.31
N ALA A 10 1.29 -7.46 -5.35
CA ALA A 10 1.29 -8.90 -5.30
C ALA A 10 1.11 -9.38 -3.87
N LEU A 11 0.40 -10.48 -3.70
CA LEU A 11 0.18 -11.11 -2.41
C LEU A 11 1.12 -12.33 -2.26
N ALA A 12 0.91 -13.10 -1.19
CA ALA A 12 1.79 -14.18 -0.82
C ALA A 12 2.09 -15.17 -1.95
N SER A 13 1.13 -15.40 -2.85
CA SER A 13 1.30 -16.34 -3.95
C SER A 13 2.39 -15.94 -4.93
N ALA A 14 2.70 -14.66 -5.03
CA ALA A 14 3.73 -14.15 -5.93
C ALA A 14 5.11 -14.11 -5.29
N ASN A 15 5.18 -14.09 -3.97
CA ASN A 15 6.43 -14.14 -3.20
C ASN A 15 7.52 -13.21 -3.72
N ASN A 16 7.17 -11.96 -3.99
CA ASN A 16 8.13 -10.97 -4.49
C ASN A 16 8.50 -9.94 -3.41
N GLY A 17 9.39 -9.00 -3.77
CA GLY A 17 9.89 -8.01 -2.84
C GLY A 17 8.81 -7.11 -2.26
N ASN A 18 7.78 -6.77 -3.05
CA ASN A 18 6.69 -5.95 -2.56
C ASN A 18 5.90 -6.67 -1.47
N TRP A 19 5.64 -7.97 -1.66
CA TRP A 19 4.96 -8.76 -0.65
C TRP A 19 5.78 -8.85 0.63
N GLN A 20 7.09 -9.08 0.50
CA GLN A 20 7.98 -9.17 1.67
C GLN A 20 7.98 -7.85 2.46
N THR A 21 8.06 -6.74 1.77
CA THR A 21 8.01 -5.43 2.40
C THR A 21 6.67 -5.18 3.10
N ALA A 22 5.58 -5.47 2.40
CA ALA A 22 4.23 -5.29 2.96
C ALA A 22 4.03 -6.12 4.22
N ARG A 23 4.46 -7.37 4.18
CA ARG A 23 4.36 -8.29 5.31
C ARG A 23 5.15 -7.79 6.51
N ARG A 24 6.37 -7.31 6.28
CA ARG A 24 7.22 -6.78 7.33
C ARG A 24 6.58 -5.56 8.00
N TRP A 25 6.09 -4.64 7.20
CA TRP A 25 5.46 -3.43 7.72
C TRP A 25 4.16 -3.74 8.44
N ALA A 26 3.37 -4.66 7.93
CA ALA A 26 2.16 -5.08 8.60
C ALA A 26 2.47 -5.64 9.98
N SER A 27 3.51 -6.44 10.09
CA SER A 27 3.92 -7.03 11.36
C SER A 27 4.29 -5.95 12.38
N MET A 28 5.04 -4.93 11.95
CA MET A 28 5.44 -3.83 12.83
C MET A 28 4.26 -2.96 13.23
N LEU A 29 3.37 -2.68 12.30
CA LEU A 29 2.29 -1.74 12.52
C LEU A 29 1.11 -2.34 13.28
N ARG A 30 1.03 -3.66 13.37
CA ARG A 30 -0.06 -4.32 14.10
C ARG A 30 -0.06 -4.02 15.59
N ALA A 31 1.02 -3.50 16.12
CA ALA A 31 1.05 -3.06 17.51
C ALA A 31 0.12 -1.86 17.74
N ASP A 32 -0.05 -1.01 16.71
CA ASP A 32 -0.78 0.25 16.84
C ASP A 32 -2.02 0.32 15.96
N TYR A 33 -2.15 -0.57 14.96
CA TYR A 33 -3.24 -0.51 13.99
C TYR A 33 -3.80 -1.89 13.69
N ARG A 34 -5.04 -1.91 13.24
CA ARG A 34 -5.60 -3.08 12.57
C ARG A 34 -5.18 -3.01 11.12
N VAL A 35 -4.30 -3.90 10.70
CA VAL A 35 -3.69 -3.84 9.37
C VAL A 35 -4.35 -4.84 8.44
N ARG A 36 -4.74 -4.37 7.26
CA ARG A 36 -5.24 -5.20 6.17
C ARG A 36 -4.28 -5.11 5.00
N LEU A 37 -3.92 -6.25 4.43
CA LEU A 37 -3.13 -6.33 3.21
C LEU A 37 -4.05 -6.66 2.05
N THR A 38 -3.89 -5.93 0.93
CA THR A 38 -4.70 -6.19 -0.26
C THR A 38 -3.92 -5.82 -1.51
N ASN A 39 -4.24 -6.46 -2.61
CA ASN A 39 -3.69 -6.08 -3.91
C ASN A 39 -4.61 -5.12 -4.68
N ALA A 40 -5.82 -4.90 -4.19
CA ALA A 40 -6.74 -3.95 -4.78
C ALA A 40 -7.63 -3.37 -3.68
N TRP A 41 -7.71 -2.04 -3.60
CA TRP A 41 -8.59 -1.39 -2.64
C TRP A 41 -9.87 -1.00 -3.35
N LYS A 42 -10.98 -1.57 -2.89
CA LYS A 42 -12.29 -1.33 -3.50
C LYS A 42 -13.24 -0.62 -2.55
N GLY A 43 -12.72 0.07 -1.59
CA GLY A 43 -13.51 0.76 -0.60
C GLY A 43 -13.22 0.26 0.80
N GLY A 44 -13.51 1.09 1.77
CA GLY A 44 -13.30 0.77 3.17
C GLY A 44 -13.17 2.03 3.98
N ASP A 45 -13.17 1.87 5.29
CA ASP A 45 -13.17 2.99 6.22
C ASP A 45 -11.86 3.06 7.01
N GLU A 46 -10.77 2.67 6.39
CA GLU A 46 -9.46 2.76 7.03
C GLU A 46 -9.08 4.21 7.30
N ALA A 47 -8.31 4.42 8.36
CA ALA A 47 -7.84 5.76 8.70
C ALA A 47 -6.71 6.22 7.81
N LEU A 48 -5.92 5.29 7.28
CA LEU A 48 -4.82 5.64 6.39
C LEU A 48 -4.50 4.48 5.44
N MET A 49 -3.87 4.80 4.32
CA MET A 49 -3.41 3.84 3.34
C MET A 49 -1.90 3.96 3.13
N ILE A 50 -1.22 2.83 3.03
CA ILE A 50 0.15 2.75 2.57
C ILE A 50 0.14 1.97 1.26
N ALA A 51 0.56 2.62 0.17
CA ALA A 51 0.56 2.02 -1.16
C ALA A 51 2.00 1.73 -1.58
N LEU A 52 2.30 0.47 -1.85
CA LEU A 52 3.61 0.04 -2.32
C LEU A 52 3.61 -0.03 -3.84
N HIS A 53 4.71 0.38 -4.45
CA HIS A 53 4.90 0.37 -5.90
C HIS A 53 3.90 1.30 -6.59
N ALA A 54 4.27 2.58 -6.67
CA ALA A 54 3.37 3.65 -7.11
C ALA A 54 2.60 3.36 -8.40
N ARG A 55 3.27 2.82 -9.40
CA ARG A 55 2.62 2.54 -10.69
C ARG A 55 1.50 1.52 -10.58
N ARG A 56 1.80 0.40 -9.93
CA ARG A 56 0.84 -0.71 -9.85
C ARG A 56 -0.26 -0.45 -8.83
N SER A 57 -0.03 0.47 -7.91
CA SER A 57 -1.03 0.84 -6.92
C SER A 57 -1.81 2.10 -7.31
N ALA A 58 -1.60 2.62 -8.51
CA ALA A 58 -2.20 3.89 -8.92
C ALA A 58 -3.72 3.89 -8.83
N ASP A 59 -4.38 2.81 -9.23
CA ASP A 59 -5.84 2.71 -9.17
C ASP A 59 -6.33 2.78 -7.72
N ALA A 60 -5.64 2.09 -6.82
CA ALA A 60 -5.99 2.12 -5.40
C ALA A 60 -5.79 3.50 -4.81
N VAL A 61 -4.71 4.17 -5.18
CA VAL A 61 -4.41 5.53 -4.73
C VAL A 61 -5.48 6.50 -5.20
N ALA A 62 -5.88 6.42 -6.47
CA ALA A 62 -6.91 7.27 -7.01
C ALA A 62 -8.25 7.04 -6.33
N ALA A 63 -8.61 5.80 -6.09
CA ALA A 63 -9.86 5.46 -5.41
C ALA A 63 -9.85 5.95 -3.97
N TRP A 64 -8.72 5.82 -3.29
CA TRP A 64 -8.58 6.31 -1.91
C TRP A 64 -8.74 7.83 -1.85
N ARG A 65 -8.09 8.55 -2.74
CA ARG A 65 -8.18 10.01 -2.80
C ARG A 65 -9.61 10.48 -3.06
N ALA A 66 -10.32 9.76 -3.92
CA ALA A 66 -11.71 10.10 -4.23
C ALA A 66 -12.62 9.85 -3.03
N ALA A 67 -12.40 8.76 -2.29
CA ALA A 67 -13.24 8.39 -1.16
C ALA A 67 -12.88 9.15 0.12
N HIS A 68 -11.59 9.39 0.34
CA HIS A 68 -11.09 9.98 1.58
C HIS A 68 -10.06 11.08 1.29
N PRO A 69 -10.49 12.21 0.73
CA PRO A 69 -9.55 13.24 0.27
C PRO A 69 -8.69 13.86 1.38
N GLN A 70 -9.09 13.70 2.63
CA GLN A 70 -8.37 14.30 3.74
C GLN A 70 -7.68 13.29 4.64
N ARG A 71 -7.78 12.00 4.34
CA ARG A 71 -7.13 10.97 5.14
C ARG A 71 -5.70 10.73 4.65
N PRO A 72 -4.78 10.42 5.57
CA PRO A 72 -3.37 10.22 5.19
C PRO A 72 -3.17 9.11 4.16
N LEU A 73 -2.25 9.37 3.25
CA LEU A 73 -1.85 8.42 2.22
C LEU A 73 -0.33 8.44 2.13
N VAL A 74 0.29 7.27 2.26
CA VAL A 74 1.73 7.11 2.09
C VAL A 74 1.97 6.26 0.85
N VAL A 75 2.72 6.80 -0.10
CA VAL A 75 3.11 6.06 -1.30
C VAL A 75 4.59 5.74 -1.20
N VAL A 76 4.91 4.45 -1.30
CA VAL A 76 6.28 3.98 -1.17
C VAL A 76 6.81 3.60 -2.54
N LEU A 77 7.92 4.22 -2.92
CA LEU A 77 8.62 3.87 -4.16
C LEU A 77 9.44 2.62 -3.90
N THR A 78 9.22 1.61 -4.73
CA THR A 78 10.02 0.38 -4.66
C THR A 78 11.13 0.43 -5.71
N GLY A 79 12.01 -0.57 -5.70
CA GLY A 79 13.14 -0.59 -6.61
C GLY A 79 12.75 -0.40 -8.08
N THR A 80 11.65 -1.02 -8.50
CA THR A 80 11.20 -0.89 -9.89
C THR A 80 10.83 0.55 -10.23
N ASP A 81 10.12 1.23 -9.35
CA ASP A 81 9.77 2.63 -9.56
C ASP A 81 11.02 3.50 -9.66
N LEU A 82 11.95 3.31 -8.72
CA LEU A 82 13.18 4.11 -8.70
C LEU A 82 14.01 3.90 -9.94
N TYR A 83 14.25 2.66 -10.33
CA TYR A 83 15.15 2.37 -11.44
C TYR A 83 14.52 2.67 -12.80
N ARG A 84 13.22 2.54 -12.93
CA ARG A 84 12.55 2.86 -14.19
C ARG A 84 12.32 4.35 -14.37
N ASP A 85 11.89 5.02 -13.31
CA ASP A 85 11.40 6.39 -13.45
C ASP A 85 12.50 7.42 -13.23
N ILE A 86 13.58 7.06 -12.56
CA ILE A 86 14.67 7.97 -12.26
C ILE A 86 15.87 7.76 -13.18
N ALA A 87 16.11 6.54 -13.61
CA ALA A 87 17.29 6.22 -14.41
C ALA A 87 17.15 6.53 -15.90
N VAL A 88 16.12 7.18 -16.28
CA VAL A 88 15.84 7.46 -17.71
C VAL A 88 16.79 8.49 -18.29
#